data_d71b8bc07c973e1f026525e83e3c5706
#
_entry.id   d71b8bc07c973e1f026525e83e3c5706
#
_cell.length_a   1.000
_cell.length_b   1.000
_cell.length_c   1.000
_cell.angle_alpha   90.00
_cell.angle_beta   90.00
_cell.angle_gamma   90.00
#
_symmetry.space_group_name_H-M   'P 1'
#
loop_
_entity.id
_entity.type
_entity.pdbx_description
1 polymer ?
#
loop_
_entity_poly.entity_id
_entity_poly.type
_entity_poly.pdbx_seq_one_letter_code
_entity_poly.pdbx_strand_id
1 'polypeptide(L)'
;MNELLDVIKVNVNNNFQLKLEFENGETRLFDMKPFLKKKPFITLQKEAIFECATVRHGTVVWPGNIDIAPETLYDYSQPLQS
;
A
#
# COMPACT_ATOMS: atom_id res chain seq x y z
N MET A 1 -15.12 -12.42 -14.26
CA MET A 1 -15.02 -12.55 -12.83
C MET A 1 -13.78 -11.85 -12.31
N ASN A 2 -13.95 -11.01 -11.30
CA ASN A 2 -12.83 -10.28 -10.76
C ASN A 2 -12.29 -11.01 -9.57
N GLU A 3 -11.05 -11.38 -9.67
CA GLU A 3 -10.37 -11.93 -8.53
C GLU A 3 -9.62 -10.83 -7.84
N LEU A 4 -9.73 -10.83 -6.52
CA LEU A 4 -8.95 -9.90 -5.74
C LEU A 4 -7.51 -10.39 -5.74
N LEU A 5 -6.59 -9.51 -6.11
CA LEU A 5 -5.19 -9.84 -6.09
C LEU A 5 -4.64 -9.50 -4.73
N ASP A 6 -4.02 -10.47 -4.09
CA ASP A 6 -3.39 -10.23 -2.80
C ASP A 6 -2.04 -9.58 -2.98
N VAL A 7 -1.75 -8.63 -2.09
CA VAL A 7 -0.41 -8.11 -1.93
C VAL A 7 0.39 -9.13 -1.16
N ILE A 8 1.56 -9.48 -1.65
CA ILE A 8 2.41 -10.45 -0.97
C ILE A 8 3.66 -9.82 -0.37
N LYS A 9 3.99 -8.59 -0.79
CA LYS A 9 5.17 -7.93 -0.25
C LYS A 9 5.00 -6.42 -0.35
N VAL A 10 5.52 -5.71 0.65
CA VAL A 10 5.50 -4.25 0.63
C VAL A 10 6.86 -3.72 1.06
N ASN A 11 7.35 -2.72 0.34
CA ASN A 11 8.54 -1.97 0.72
C ASN A 11 8.17 -0.49 0.74
N VAL A 12 8.55 0.19 1.80
CA VAL A 12 8.26 1.61 1.96
C VAL A 12 9.46 2.41 1.48
N ASN A 13 9.22 3.44 0.68
CA ASN A 13 10.29 4.36 0.36
C ASN A 13 10.02 5.71 1.03
N ASN A 14 10.99 6.62 0.92
CA ASN A 14 10.97 7.83 1.74
C ASN A 14 10.14 8.97 1.15
N ASN A 15 9.33 8.70 0.13
CA ASN A 15 8.42 9.70 -0.44
C ASN A 15 6.97 9.33 -0.22
N PHE A 16 6.68 8.59 0.86
CA PHE A 16 5.32 8.11 1.15
C PHE A 16 4.80 7.26 0.01
N GLN A 17 5.66 6.44 -0.55
CA GLN A 17 5.30 5.51 -1.61
C GLN A 17 5.51 4.09 -1.14
N LEU A 18 4.68 3.20 -1.66
CA LEU A 18 4.77 1.77 -1.36
C LEU A 18 5.10 1.03 -2.64
N LYS A 19 6.17 0.25 -2.59
CA LYS A 19 6.45 -0.69 -3.67
C LYS A 19 5.80 -2.00 -3.31
N LEU A 20 4.87 -2.43 -4.14
CA LEU A 20 4.02 -3.57 -3.85
C LEU A 20 4.31 -4.70 -4.82
N GLU A 21 4.33 -5.92 -4.29
CA GLU A 21 4.31 -7.11 -5.13
C GLU A 21 2.99 -7.80 -4.91
N PHE A 22 2.34 -8.15 -6.02
CA PHE A 22 1.06 -8.83 -6.00
C PHE A 22 1.25 -10.30 -6.35
N GLU A 23 0.27 -11.11 -5.96
CA GLU A 23 0.36 -12.56 -6.13
C GLU A 23 0.46 -12.98 -7.60
N ASN A 24 0.04 -12.12 -8.52
CA ASN A 24 0.15 -12.42 -9.94
C ASN A 24 1.53 -12.10 -10.54
N GLY A 25 2.48 -11.71 -9.70
CA GLY A 25 3.83 -11.41 -10.14
C GLY A 25 4.08 -9.95 -10.49
N GLU A 26 3.04 -9.11 -10.47
CA GLU A 26 3.23 -7.70 -10.77
C GLU A 26 3.89 -6.97 -9.62
N THR A 27 4.78 -6.05 -9.97
CA THR A 27 5.36 -5.09 -9.03
C THR A 27 4.81 -3.73 -9.40
N ARG A 28 4.25 -3.03 -8.42
CA ARG A 28 3.59 -1.76 -8.68
C ARG A 28 4.00 -0.74 -7.64
N LEU A 29 3.91 0.53 -8.02
CA LEU A 29 4.25 1.64 -7.11
C LEU A 29 2.98 2.39 -6.78
N PHE A 30 2.71 2.50 -5.48
CA PHE A 30 1.52 3.19 -4.98
C PHE A 30 1.94 4.45 -4.25
N ASP A 31 1.39 5.59 -4.66
CA ASP A 31 1.69 6.87 -4.02
C ASP A 31 0.63 7.15 -2.97
N MET A 32 1.05 7.15 -1.71
CA MET A 32 0.12 7.36 -0.60
C MET A 32 -0.20 8.83 -0.37
N LYS A 33 0.55 9.76 -0.98
CA LYS A 33 0.38 11.19 -0.69
C LYS A 33 -1.05 11.69 -0.88
N PRO A 34 -1.78 11.31 -1.95
CA PRO A 34 -3.15 11.81 -2.09
C PRO A 34 -4.08 11.35 -0.99
N PHE A 35 -3.74 10.29 -0.27
CA PHE A 35 -4.59 9.72 0.77
C PHE A 35 -4.26 10.23 2.16
N LEU A 36 -3.13 10.94 2.33
CA LEU A 36 -2.63 11.30 3.66
C LEU A 36 -3.47 12.37 4.35
N LYS A 37 -4.32 13.05 3.61
CA LYS A 37 -5.20 14.07 4.18
C LYS A 37 -6.54 13.53 4.63
N LYS A 38 -6.79 12.25 4.39
CA LYS A 38 -8.06 11.62 4.67
C LYS A 38 -7.94 10.67 5.85
N LYS A 39 -8.99 10.61 6.66
CA LYS A 39 -9.06 9.58 7.70
C LYS A 39 -9.26 8.23 7.03
N PRO A 40 -8.71 7.17 7.55
CA PRO A 40 -7.89 7.07 8.76
C PRO A 40 -6.40 7.31 8.51
N PHE A 41 -6.02 7.80 7.33
CA PHE A 41 -4.62 7.80 6.92
C PHE A 41 -3.84 9.01 7.40
N ILE A 42 -4.49 9.96 8.06
CA ILE A 42 -3.84 11.18 8.51
C ILE A 42 -2.63 10.88 9.40
N THR A 43 -2.75 9.86 10.26
CA THR A 43 -1.68 9.48 11.17
C THR A 43 -0.42 9.06 10.40
N LEU A 44 -0.59 8.59 9.17
CA LEU A 44 0.53 8.12 8.37
C LEU A 44 1.40 9.25 7.83
N GLN A 45 1.00 10.50 8.06
CA GLN A 45 1.88 11.62 7.74
C GLN A 45 3.15 11.59 8.55
N LYS A 46 3.13 10.88 9.69
CA LYS A 46 4.35 10.65 10.46
C LYS A 46 5.12 9.53 9.82
N GLU A 47 6.31 9.84 9.33
CA GLU A 47 7.12 8.85 8.61
C GLU A 47 7.39 7.61 9.43
N ALA A 48 7.62 7.79 10.74
CA ALA A 48 7.90 6.65 11.59
C ALA A 48 6.76 5.65 11.61
N ILE A 49 5.51 6.13 11.50
CA ILE A 49 4.35 5.25 11.47
C ILE A 49 4.16 4.67 10.07
N PHE A 50 4.33 5.50 9.06
CA PHE A 50 4.19 5.03 7.69
C PHE A 50 5.16 3.88 7.39
N GLU A 51 6.35 3.96 7.93
CA GLU A 51 7.37 2.93 7.72
C GLU A 51 7.03 1.60 8.36
N CYS A 52 6.01 1.57 9.22
CA CYS A 52 5.58 0.33 9.85
C CYS A 52 4.59 -0.47 9.00
N ALA A 53 4.46 -0.13 7.73
CA ALA A 53 3.57 -0.87 6.83
C ALA A 53 3.97 -2.34 6.76
N THR A 54 2.99 -3.22 6.87
CA THR A 54 3.22 -4.66 6.75
C THR A 54 2.10 -5.26 5.92
N VAL A 55 2.34 -6.47 5.42
CA VAL A 55 1.31 -7.19 4.67
C VAL A 55 0.55 -8.09 5.63
N ARG A 56 -0.78 -7.97 5.63
CA ARG A 56 -1.65 -8.86 6.37
C ARG A 56 -2.93 -9.05 5.58
N HIS A 57 -3.39 -10.28 5.52
CA HIS A 57 -4.65 -10.64 4.87
C HIS A 57 -4.69 -10.14 3.42
N GLY A 58 -3.54 -10.18 2.74
CA GLY A 58 -3.48 -9.82 1.33
C GLY A 58 -3.49 -8.33 1.05
N THR A 59 -3.32 -7.50 2.07
CA THR A 59 -3.26 -6.05 1.87
C THR A 59 -2.21 -5.44 2.79
N VAL A 60 -2.11 -4.12 2.78
CA VAL A 60 -1.15 -3.39 3.60
C VAL A 60 -1.86 -2.83 4.82
N VAL A 61 -1.26 -3.02 5.98
CA VAL A 61 -1.80 -2.51 7.24
C VAL A 61 -0.71 -1.77 8.00
N TRP A 62 -1.15 -0.87 8.88
CA TRP A 62 -0.28 -0.09 9.75
C TRP A 62 -0.78 -0.20 11.18
N PRO A 63 0.08 0.12 12.16
CA PRO A 63 -0.37 0.17 13.56
C PRO A 63 -1.56 1.11 13.72
N GLY A 64 -2.44 0.78 14.66
CA GLY A 64 -3.62 1.60 14.93
C GLY A 64 -4.83 1.17 14.13
N ASN A 65 -4.84 -0.08 13.66
CA ASN A 65 -5.96 -0.63 12.89
C ASN A 65 -6.21 0.12 11.60
N ILE A 66 -5.13 0.58 10.98
CA ILE A 66 -5.22 1.27 9.70
C ILE A 66 -4.91 0.27 8.59
N ASP A 67 -5.83 0.14 7.64
CA ASP A 67 -5.61 -0.72 6.49
C ASP A 67 -6.15 -0.04 5.24
N ILE A 68 -5.83 -0.60 4.10
CA ILE A 68 -6.28 -0.09 2.82
C ILE A 68 -6.65 -1.28 1.95
N ALA A 69 -7.74 -1.15 1.20
CA ALA A 69 -8.22 -2.27 0.40
C ALA A 69 -7.23 -2.63 -0.70
N PRO A 70 -7.03 -3.93 -0.97
CA PRO A 70 -6.11 -4.32 -2.03
C PRO A 70 -6.54 -3.82 -3.40
N GLU A 71 -7.84 -3.70 -3.65
CA GLU A 71 -8.33 -3.12 -4.91
C GLU A 71 -7.84 -1.70 -5.10
N THR A 72 -7.88 -0.91 -4.01
CA THR A 72 -7.41 0.47 -4.06
C THR A 72 -5.93 0.52 -4.36
N LEU A 73 -5.17 -0.37 -3.72
CA LEU A 73 -3.74 -0.43 -3.95
C LEU A 73 -3.43 -0.78 -5.41
N TYR A 74 -4.18 -1.71 -5.96
CA TYR A 74 -3.93 -2.12 -7.34
C TYR A 74 -4.37 -1.04 -8.32
N ASP A 75 -5.58 -0.53 -8.15
CA ASP A 75 -6.18 0.37 -9.13
C ASP A 75 -5.46 1.72 -9.19
N TYR A 76 -4.93 2.17 -8.08
CA TYR A 76 -4.31 3.51 -7.99
C TYR A 76 -2.80 3.45 -8.02
N SER A 77 -2.23 2.27 -8.23
CA SER A 77 -0.78 2.12 -8.37
C SER A 77 -0.43 2.07 -9.84
N GLN A 78 0.86 2.19 -10.10
CA GLN A 78 1.38 2.14 -11.46
C GLN A 78 2.34 0.97 -11.57
N PRO A 79 2.28 0.23 -12.68
CA PRO A 79 3.22 -0.88 -12.86
C PRO A 79 4.63 -0.36 -12.93
N LEU A 80 5.53 -1.08 -12.26
CA LEU A 80 6.94 -0.81 -12.35
C LEU A 80 7.53 -1.72 -13.41
N GLN A 81 8.30 -1.11 -14.28
CA GLN A 81 8.99 -1.87 -15.31
C GLN A 81 10.35 -2.23 -14.80
N SER A 82 10.70 -3.47 -14.93
CA SER A 82 12.03 -3.92 -14.54
C SER A 82 13.03 -3.73 -15.65
#